data_f645e43e16a476d9931241f0b12aa4cf
#
_entry.id   f645e43e16a476d9931241f0b12aa4cf
#
_cell.length_a   1.000
_cell.length_b   1.000
_cell.length_c   1.000
_cell.angle_alpha   90.00
_cell.angle_beta   90.00
_cell.angle_gamma   90.00
#
_symmetry.space_group_name_H-M   'P 1'
#
loop_
_entity.id
_entity.type
_entity.pdbx_description
1 polymer ?
#
loop_
_entity_poly.entity_id
_entity_poly.type
_entity_poly.pdbx_seq_one_letter_code
_entity_poly.pdbx_strand_id
1 'polypeptide(L)'
;LIERSEIEAIFYSKKYEEIIEKIKYNDKNKLKHLISMDSDIHLEGIYSQKELIEKGKELVEAGNREFIDSKINPEEMGIMLFTSGTTSKSKVVALSHRNLVTNIMDLASVLDIDSNDRMLSFLPLHHVYECTVGMLLSMYVGAERSFCDGIRHIVENLNEYKITYAAFVPAIYESMYKNVKRTLEKEGRLEQVRKLMQEYKDKSMEEKKEVFKEIHNMFGGNIRTFVSGAAALDKGVIETFRNWGINLYQAYGLTETSPVIGIETKENSRVGSIGKALPHVNAKIEDANEEGIGELVVKGPSVMLGYYNDEEATKEVMTDGWFYTGDLAKIDEDGYI
;
A
#
# COMPACT_ATOMS: atom_id res chain seq x y z
N LEU A 1 -21.60 7.10 -1.46
CA LEU A 1 -20.66 6.15 -2.09
C LEU A 1 -21.44 5.10 -2.89
N ILE A 2 -22.36 4.37 -2.27
CA ILE A 2 -23.12 3.26 -2.88
C ILE A 2 -23.83 3.66 -4.19
N GLU A 3 -24.53 4.80 -4.19
CA GLU A 3 -25.20 5.30 -5.41
C GLU A 3 -24.20 5.60 -6.55
N ARG A 4 -23.02 6.11 -6.21
CA ARG A 4 -22.00 6.49 -7.20
C ARG A 4 -21.21 5.32 -7.77
N SER A 5 -21.05 4.26 -7.00
CA SER A 5 -20.35 3.05 -7.43
C SER A 5 -21.28 2.05 -8.11
N GLU A 6 -22.59 2.29 -8.08
CA GLU A 6 -23.61 1.44 -8.70
C GLU A 6 -23.50 -0.05 -8.30
N ILE A 7 -23.00 -0.32 -7.08
CA ILE A 7 -22.82 -1.69 -6.58
C ILE A 7 -24.16 -2.42 -6.47
N GLU A 8 -24.16 -3.71 -6.79
CA GLU A 8 -25.32 -4.58 -6.69
C GLU A 8 -25.30 -5.46 -5.43
N ALA A 9 -24.14 -5.66 -4.82
CA ALA A 9 -23.98 -6.44 -3.59
C ALA A 9 -23.10 -5.70 -2.58
N ILE A 10 -23.39 -5.88 -1.29
CA ILE A 10 -22.59 -5.32 -0.21
C ILE A 10 -22.36 -6.38 0.88
N PHE A 11 -21.09 -6.57 1.26
CA PHE A 11 -20.73 -7.27 2.48
C PHE A 11 -20.59 -6.26 3.61
N TYR A 12 -21.19 -6.54 4.76
CA TYR A 12 -21.16 -5.63 5.90
C TYR A 12 -21.07 -6.36 7.23
N SER A 13 -20.44 -5.71 8.21
CA SER A 13 -20.43 -6.19 9.59
C SER A 13 -21.63 -5.64 10.37
N LYS A 14 -22.02 -6.34 11.43
CA LYS A 14 -23.17 -6.01 12.30
C LYS A 14 -23.19 -4.55 12.76
N LYS A 15 -22.04 -3.93 12.99
CA LYS A 15 -21.93 -2.51 13.40
C LYS A 15 -22.53 -1.52 12.39
N TYR A 16 -22.76 -1.95 11.14
CA TYR A 16 -23.34 -1.12 10.08
C TYR A 16 -24.80 -1.46 9.76
N GLU A 17 -25.42 -2.38 10.51
CA GLU A 17 -26.78 -2.88 10.25
C GLU A 17 -27.82 -1.76 10.12
N GLU A 18 -27.83 -0.80 11.05
CA GLU A 18 -28.75 0.36 10.99
C GLU A 18 -28.56 1.23 9.72
N ILE A 19 -27.33 1.34 9.24
CA ILE A 19 -27.03 2.08 8.01
C ILE A 19 -27.53 1.29 6.80
N ILE A 20 -27.31 -0.02 6.79
CA ILE A 20 -27.76 -0.91 5.70
C ILE A 20 -29.28 -0.93 5.60
N GLU A 21 -30.00 -0.99 6.71
CA GLU A 21 -31.46 -0.92 6.70
C GLU A 21 -31.98 0.38 6.07
N LYS A 22 -31.37 1.52 6.37
CA LYS A 22 -31.73 2.81 5.76
C LYS A 22 -31.45 2.85 4.25
N ILE A 23 -30.39 2.17 3.80
CA ILE A 23 -29.98 2.12 2.40
C ILE A 23 -30.84 1.13 1.60
N LYS A 24 -31.25 0.02 2.18
CA LYS A 24 -32.07 -1.04 1.56
C LYS A 24 -33.34 -0.48 0.88
N TYR A 25 -33.94 0.55 1.46
CA TYR A 25 -35.19 1.15 0.98
C TYR A 25 -34.96 2.41 0.13
N ASN A 26 -33.73 2.69 -0.32
CA ASN A 26 -33.44 3.85 -1.16
C ASN A 26 -33.48 3.45 -2.64
N ASP A 27 -34.51 3.87 -3.36
CA ASP A 27 -34.73 3.57 -4.79
C ASP A 27 -33.64 4.11 -5.72
N LYS A 28 -32.72 4.95 -5.21
CA LYS A 28 -31.61 5.51 -6.00
C LYS A 28 -30.40 4.59 -6.11
N ASN A 29 -30.33 3.51 -5.35
CA ASN A 29 -29.22 2.56 -5.43
C ASN A 29 -29.60 1.31 -6.22
N LYS A 30 -28.59 0.59 -6.72
CA LYS A 30 -28.73 -0.66 -7.47
C LYS A 30 -28.55 -1.91 -6.60
N LEU A 31 -28.54 -1.78 -5.27
CA LEU A 31 -28.31 -2.89 -4.35
C LEU A 31 -29.40 -3.97 -4.46
N LYS A 32 -28.97 -5.19 -4.73
CA LYS A 32 -29.83 -6.38 -4.81
C LYS A 32 -29.52 -7.37 -3.69
N HIS A 33 -28.26 -7.41 -3.23
CA HIS A 33 -27.77 -8.43 -2.31
C HIS A 33 -27.11 -7.79 -1.10
N LEU A 34 -27.66 -8.06 0.08
CA LEU A 34 -27.11 -7.66 1.37
C LEU A 34 -26.49 -8.89 2.04
N ILE A 35 -25.19 -8.86 2.35
CA ILE A 35 -24.47 -10.02 2.86
C ILE A 35 -23.86 -9.65 4.20
N SER A 36 -24.37 -10.23 5.29
CA SER A 36 -23.85 -10.06 6.64
C SER A 36 -22.65 -10.97 6.86
N MET A 37 -21.55 -10.39 7.37
CA MET A 37 -20.33 -11.14 7.73
C MET A 37 -20.39 -11.74 9.12
N ASP A 38 -21.22 -11.19 10.03
CA ASP A 38 -21.25 -11.54 11.45
C ASP A 38 -22.50 -12.32 11.87
N SER A 39 -23.47 -12.51 10.97
CA SER A 39 -24.76 -13.05 11.30
C SER A 39 -24.89 -14.51 10.89
N ASP A 40 -25.17 -15.37 11.85
CA ASP A 40 -25.72 -16.73 11.64
C ASP A 40 -27.27 -16.71 11.52
N ILE A 41 -27.87 -15.51 11.45
CA ILE A 41 -29.32 -15.31 11.50
C ILE A 41 -29.87 -15.09 10.08
N HIS A 42 -30.80 -15.92 9.68
CA HIS A 42 -31.63 -15.70 8.50
C HIS A 42 -32.54 -14.48 8.72
N LEU A 43 -32.23 -13.38 8.09
CA LEU A 43 -33.11 -12.24 7.96
C LEU A 43 -33.63 -12.19 6.53
N GLU A 44 -34.93 -11.96 6.35
CA GLU A 44 -35.53 -11.87 5.02
C GLU A 44 -34.81 -10.81 4.15
N GLY A 45 -34.29 -11.27 3.02
CA GLY A 45 -33.55 -10.41 2.08
C GLY A 45 -32.10 -10.10 2.48
N ILE A 46 -31.54 -10.79 3.49
CA ILE A 46 -30.14 -10.69 3.90
C ILE A 46 -29.53 -12.09 3.86
N TYR A 47 -28.39 -12.24 3.19
CA TYR A 47 -27.64 -13.48 3.13
C TYR A 47 -26.59 -13.52 4.26
N SER A 48 -26.33 -14.71 4.79
CA SER A 48 -25.16 -14.94 5.63
C SER A 48 -23.94 -15.26 4.76
N GLN A 49 -22.79 -14.60 5.01
CA GLN A 49 -21.55 -14.93 4.33
C GLN A 49 -21.17 -16.40 4.53
N LYS A 50 -21.37 -16.94 5.74
CA LYS A 50 -21.09 -18.33 6.07
C LYS A 50 -21.91 -19.31 5.23
N GLU A 51 -23.20 -19.05 5.08
CA GLU A 51 -24.09 -19.88 4.24
C GLU A 51 -23.70 -19.82 2.77
N LEU A 52 -23.32 -18.64 2.26
CA LEU A 52 -22.84 -18.53 0.89
C LEU A 52 -21.54 -19.31 0.68
N ILE A 53 -20.63 -19.33 1.66
CA ILE A 53 -19.42 -20.14 1.61
C ILE A 53 -19.75 -21.64 1.57
N GLU A 54 -20.65 -22.13 2.45
CA GLU A 54 -21.03 -23.54 2.46
C GLU A 54 -21.72 -23.95 1.15
N LYS A 55 -22.65 -23.13 0.66
CA LYS A 55 -23.29 -23.35 -0.65
C LYS A 55 -22.28 -23.35 -1.79
N GLY A 56 -21.27 -22.47 -1.76
CA GLY A 56 -20.19 -22.44 -2.74
C GLY A 56 -19.36 -23.72 -2.72
N LYS A 57 -19.03 -24.26 -1.55
CA LYS A 57 -18.36 -25.56 -1.40
C LYS A 57 -19.17 -26.70 -2.01
N GLU A 58 -20.46 -26.79 -1.67
CA GLU A 58 -21.37 -27.79 -2.22
C GLU A 58 -21.41 -27.74 -3.75
N LEU A 59 -21.47 -26.56 -4.35
CA LEU A 59 -21.46 -26.39 -5.80
C LEU A 59 -20.14 -26.88 -6.43
N VAL A 60 -19.00 -26.55 -5.84
CA VAL A 60 -17.68 -26.99 -6.33
C VAL A 60 -17.53 -28.52 -6.18
N GLU A 61 -17.95 -29.11 -5.06
CA GLU A 61 -17.96 -30.55 -4.84
C GLU A 61 -18.88 -31.28 -5.82
N ALA A 62 -20.00 -30.65 -6.20
CA ALA A 62 -20.90 -31.16 -7.22
C ALA A 62 -20.37 -31.01 -8.66
N GLY A 63 -19.14 -30.47 -8.82
CA GLY A 63 -18.47 -30.32 -10.14
C GLY A 63 -18.76 -29.00 -10.86
N ASN A 64 -19.42 -28.02 -10.19
CA ASN A 64 -19.57 -26.69 -10.78
C ASN A 64 -18.21 -25.99 -10.88
N ARG A 65 -17.84 -25.55 -12.07
CA ARG A 65 -16.57 -24.87 -12.35
C ARG A 65 -16.75 -23.49 -12.97
N GLU A 66 -17.97 -23.01 -13.06
CA GLU A 66 -18.30 -21.75 -13.73
C GLU A 66 -17.46 -20.56 -13.26
N PHE A 67 -17.27 -20.42 -11.95
CA PHE A 67 -16.42 -19.39 -11.36
C PHE A 67 -14.91 -19.67 -11.66
N ILE A 68 -14.48 -20.93 -11.51
CA ILE A 68 -13.06 -21.31 -11.67
C ILE A 68 -12.61 -21.15 -13.12
N ASP A 69 -13.48 -21.49 -14.06
CA ASP A 69 -13.19 -21.49 -15.50
C ASP A 69 -13.57 -20.15 -16.18
N SER A 70 -14.04 -19.18 -15.39
CA SER A 70 -14.38 -17.83 -15.91
C SER A 70 -13.14 -17.15 -16.51
N LYS A 71 -13.32 -16.56 -17.68
CA LYS A 71 -12.25 -15.83 -18.36
C LYS A 71 -12.19 -14.41 -17.83
N ILE A 72 -11.04 -14.02 -17.32
CA ILE A 72 -10.78 -12.65 -16.86
C ILE A 72 -10.22 -11.87 -18.05
N ASN A 73 -10.85 -10.74 -18.37
CA ASN A 73 -10.28 -9.76 -19.28
C ASN A 73 -9.39 -8.79 -18.47
N PRO A 74 -8.06 -8.79 -18.69
CA PRO A 74 -7.16 -7.95 -17.90
C PRO A 74 -7.39 -6.45 -18.11
N GLU A 75 -8.02 -6.03 -19.18
CA GLU A 75 -8.29 -4.63 -19.51
C GLU A 75 -9.58 -4.11 -18.85
N GLU A 76 -10.43 -4.99 -18.35
CA GLU A 76 -11.66 -4.59 -17.68
C GLU A 76 -11.37 -4.09 -16.26
N MET A 77 -12.26 -3.22 -15.77
CA MET A 77 -12.20 -2.73 -14.40
C MET A 77 -12.36 -3.90 -13.42
N GLY A 78 -11.35 -4.11 -12.58
CA GLY A 78 -11.34 -5.12 -11.53
C GLY A 78 -11.64 -4.55 -10.15
N ILE A 79 -11.35 -3.26 -9.92
CA ILE A 79 -11.54 -2.61 -8.62
C ILE A 79 -11.89 -1.14 -8.78
N MET A 80 -12.74 -0.65 -7.89
CA MET A 80 -13.04 0.77 -7.71
C MET A 80 -12.59 1.23 -6.33
N LEU A 81 -11.88 2.36 -6.28
CA LEU A 81 -11.39 2.93 -5.03
C LEU A 81 -11.82 4.39 -4.91
N PHE A 82 -12.30 4.74 -3.72
CA PHE A 82 -12.68 6.12 -3.41
C PHE A 82 -11.49 6.87 -2.87
N THR A 83 -11.16 8.02 -3.49
CA THR A 83 -10.15 8.94 -2.97
C THR A 83 -10.82 10.12 -2.28
N SER A 84 -10.22 10.61 -1.21
CA SER A 84 -10.57 11.89 -0.61
C SER A 84 -9.97 13.00 -1.46
N GLY A 85 -10.61 13.34 -2.58
CA GLY A 85 -10.17 14.45 -3.43
C GLY A 85 -10.07 15.77 -2.64
N THR A 86 -9.23 16.69 -3.11
CA THR A 86 -9.12 18.06 -2.60
C THR A 86 -10.40 18.89 -2.82
N THR A 87 -11.31 18.39 -3.67
CA THR A 87 -12.64 18.95 -3.92
C THR A 87 -13.69 18.30 -3.03
N SER A 88 -14.80 18.96 -2.81
CA SER A 88 -15.92 18.55 -1.91
C SER A 88 -16.56 17.18 -2.21
N LYS A 89 -16.20 16.53 -3.33
CA LYS A 89 -16.67 15.19 -3.71
C LYS A 89 -15.49 14.25 -3.92
N SER A 90 -15.46 13.12 -3.19
CA SER A 90 -14.48 12.05 -3.44
C SER A 90 -14.58 11.53 -4.87
N LYS A 91 -13.45 11.31 -5.55
CA LYS A 91 -13.39 10.71 -6.88
C LYS A 91 -13.40 9.17 -6.75
N VAL A 92 -13.91 8.48 -7.78
CA VAL A 92 -13.93 7.01 -7.83
C VAL A 92 -12.93 6.56 -8.89
N VAL A 93 -11.80 6.07 -8.46
CA VAL A 93 -10.73 5.59 -9.35
C VAL A 93 -11.07 4.19 -9.84
N ALA A 94 -11.09 3.99 -11.15
CA ALA A 94 -11.31 2.69 -11.79
C ALA A 94 -9.96 2.07 -12.21
N LEU A 95 -9.62 0.92 -11.64
CA LEU A 95 -8.41 0.19 -11.95
C LEU A 95 -8.74 -1.16 -12.60
N SER A 96 -8.03 -1.48 -13.68
CA SER A 96 -8.13 -2.80 -14.32
C SER A 96 -7.27 -3.84 -13.61
N HIS A 97 -7.50 -5.11 -13.94
CA HIS A 97 -6.59 -6.20 -13.51
C HIS A 97 -5.16 -5.94 -13.98
N ARG A 98 -4.97 -5.46 -15.22
CA ARG A 98 -3.65 -5.13 -15.77
C ARG A 98 -2.95 -4.04 -14.94
N ASN A 99 -3.66 -2.99 -14.52
CA ASN A 99 -3.06 -1.91 -13.73
C ASN A 99 -2.42 -2.47 -12.46
N LEU A 100 -3.16 -3.26 -11.69
CA LEU A 100 -2.70 -3.85 -10.43
C LEU A 100 -1.56 -4.84 -10.64
N VAL A 101 -1.73 -5.78 -11.59
CA VAL A 101 -0.76 -6.86 -11.84
C VAL A 101 0.57 -6.28 -12.33
N THR A 102 0.56 -5.27 -13.22
CA THR A 102 1.79 -4.62 -13.67
C THR A 102 2.54 -4.00 -12.49
N ASN A 103 1.85 -3.28 -11.62
CA ASN A 103 2.48 -2.66 -10.45
C ASN A 103 3.08 -3.69 -9.49
N ILE A 104 2.39 -4.81 -9.27
CA ILE A 104 2.87 -5.93 -8.46
C ILE A 104 4.12 -6.57 -9.07
N MET A 105 4.10 -6.85 -10.38
CA MET A 105 5.24 -7.45 -11.08
C MET A 105 6.45 -6.53 -11.08
N ASP A 106 6.26 -5.24 -11.29
CA ASP A 106 7.32 -4.24 -11.22
C ASP A 106 7.95 -4.20 -9.82
N LEU A 107 7.12 -4.11 -8.78
CA LEU A 107 7.59 -4.13 -7.39
C LEU A 107 8.36 -5.43 -7.08
N ALA A 108 7.84 -6.59 -7.46
CA ALA A 108 8.52 -7.86 -7.26
C ALA A 108 9.86 -7.96 -8.01
N SER A 109 10.01 -7.25 -9.13
CA SER A 109 11.25 -7.25 -9.93
C SER A 109 12.35 -6.36 -9.37
N VAL A 110 12.00 -5.31 -8.59
CA VAL A 110 12.97 -4.34 -8.07
C VAL A 110 13.22 -4.46 -6.56
N LEU A 111 12.32 -5.13 -5.83
CA LEU A 111 12.47 -5.35 -4.40
C LEU A 111 13.09 -6.72 -4.12
N ASP A 112 13.96 -6.76 -3.13
CA ASP A 112 14.50 -8.02 -2.59
C ASP A 112 13.46 -8.64 -1.64
N ILE A 113 12.43 -9.25 -2.23
CA ILE A 113 11.31 -9.90 -1.52
C ILE A 113 10.99 -11.26 -2.17
N ASP A 114 10.82 -12.29 -1.36
CA ASP A 114 10.55 -13.65 -1.83
C ASP A 114 9.61 -14.43 -0.88
N SER A 115 9.43 -15.72 -1.17
CA SER A 115 8.57 -16.63 -0.40
C SER A 115 9.06 -16.95 1.03
N ASN A 116 10.27 -16.54 1.39
CA ASN A 116 10.79 -16.68 2.76
C ASN A 116 10.42 -15.46 3.62
N ASP A 117 9.89 -14.41 3.02
CA ASP A 117 9.52 -13.22 3.75
C ASP A 117 8.20 -13.38 4.51
N ARG A 118 8.13 -12.62 5.59
CA ARG A 118 6.95 -12.48 6.44
C ARG A 118 6.54 -11.03 6.49
N MET A 119 5.34 -10.76 6.01
CA MET A 119 4.81 -9.40 5.90
C MET A 119 3.73 -9.13 6.93
N LEU A 120 3.74 -7.92 7.50
CA LEU A 120 2.69 -7.46 8.41
C LEU A 120 1.70 -6.56 7.66
N SER A 121 0.45 -6.98 7.58
CA SER A 121 -0.66 -6.18 7.09
C SER A 121 -1.20 -5.30 8.20
N PHE A 122 -1.14 -4.01 8.04
CA PHE A 122 -1.52 -3.04 9.06
C PHE A 122 -2.50 -1.99 8.54
N LEU A 123 -2.28 -1.49 7.32
CA LEU A 123 -3.13 -0.46 6.75
C LEU A 123 -4.47 -1.04 6.30
N PRO A 124 -5.52 -0.21 6.16
CA PRO A 124 -6.81 -0.70 5.68
C PRO A 124 -6.73 -1.23 4.25
N LEU A 125 -7.22 -2.45 4.01
CA LEU A 125 -7.21 -3.11 2.70
C LEU A 125 -7.98 -2.36 1.59
N HIS A 126 -8.88 -1.44 1.96
CA HIS A 126 -9.57 -0.60 1.01
C HIS A 126 -8.71 0.55 0.44
N HIS A 127 -7.52 0.77 0.98
CA HIS A 127 -6.52 1.64 0.37
C HIS A 127 -5.65 0.85 -0.60
N VAL A 128 -5.43 1.41 -1.79
CA VAL A 128 -4.64 0.76 -2.85
C VAL A 128 -3.23 0.37 -2.38
N TYR A 129 -2.61 1.15 -1.51
CA TYR A 129 -1.28 0.86 -0.98
C TYR A 129 -1.26 -0.48 -0.22
N GLU A 130 -2.19 -0.70 0.72
CA GLU A 130 -2.27 -1.98 1.43
C GLU A 130 -2.79 -3.10 0.53
N CYS A 131 -3.77 -2.82 -0.32
CA CYS A 131 -4.31 -3.81 -1.26
C CYS A 131 -3.21 -4.34 -2.18
N THR A 132 -2.43 -3.47 -2.81
CA THR A 132 -1.41 -3.85 -3.80
C THR A 132 -0.10 -4.27 -3.13
N VAL A 133 0.54 -3.36 -2.37
CA VAL A 133 1.88 -3.59 -1.77
C VAL A 133 1.79 -4.53 -0.58
N GLY A 134 0.78 -4.35 0.25
CA GLY A 134 0.55 -5.22 1.38
C GLY A 134 0.05 -6.60 0.95
N MET A 135 -1.13 -6.72 0.34
CA MET A 135 -1.81 -8.01 0.13
C MET A 135 -1.41 -8.70 -1.17
N LEU A 136 -1.60 -8.07 -2.33
CA LEU A 136 -1.43 -8.75 -3.61
C LEU A 136 0.04 -9.07 -3.90
N LEU A 137 0.99 -8.19 -3.55
CA LEU A 137 2.42 -8.47 -3.71
C LEU A 137 2.85 -9.68 -2.91
N SER A 138 2.43 -9.81 -1.63
CA SER A 138 2.79 -10.99 -0.83
C SER A 138 2.24 -12.29 -1.42
N MET A 139 1.03 -12.26 -1.96
CA MET A 139 0.44 -13.41 -2.65
C MET A 139 1.23 -13.77 -3.91
N TYR A 140 1.65 -12.77 -4.68
CA TYR A 140 2.41 -12.96 -5.91
C TYR A 140 3.78 -13.61 -5.67
N VAL A 141 4.51 -13.14 -4.65
CA VAL A 141 5.84 -13.68 -4.32
C VAL A 141 5.79 -14.92 -3.42
N GLY A 142 4.60 -15.31 -2.92
CA GLY A 142 4.42 -16.45 -2.02
C GLY A 142 4.88 -16.20 -0.58
N ALA A 143 4.99 -14.93 -0.16
CA ALA A 143 5.39 -14.56 1.20
C ALA A 143 4.26 -14.81 2.21
N GLU A 144 4.64 -15.16 3.45
CA GLU A 144 3.72 -15.28 4.57
C GLU A 144 3.14 -13.91 4.95
N ARG A 145 1.84 -13.88 5.25
CA ARG A 145 1.19 -12.64 5.70
C ARG A 145 0.54 -12.84 7.06
N SER A 146 0.83 -11.91 7.97
CA SER A 146 0.14 -11.76 9.25
C SER A 146 -0.64 -10.45 9.29
N PHE A 147 -1.80 -10.45 9.95
CA PHE A 147 -2.60 -9.24 10.15
C PHE A 147 -2.31 -8.67 11.53
N CYS A 148 -2.10 -7.36 11.58
CA CYS A 148 -1.79 -6.65 12.82
C CYS A 148 -3.04 -6.52 13.71
N ASP A 149 -2.89 -6.76 15.01
CA ASP A 149 -3.95 -6.63 16.02
C ASP A 149 -4.33 -5.16 16.31
N GLY A 150 -3.70 -4.23 15.64
CA GLY A 150 -3.96 -2.80 15.74
C GLY A 150 -2.71 -1.99 16.03
N ILE A 151 -2.83 -0.66 15.92
CA ILE A 151 -1.69 0.28 15.98
C ILE A 151 -0.83 0.15 17.23
N ARG A 152 -1.43 -0.24 18.38
CA ARG A 152 -0.73 -0.40 19.65
C ARG A 152 0.10 -1.66 19.72
N HIS A 153 -0.17 -2.64 18.85
CA HIS A 153 0.44 -3.96 18.82
C HIS A 153 1.47 -4.13 17.69
N ILE A 154 1.75 -3.08 16.91
CA ILE A 154 2.67 -3.19 15.76
C ILE A 154 4.01 -3.80 16.17
N VAL A 155 4.67 -3.25 17.20
CA VAL A 155 6.00 -3.73 17.64
C VAL A 155 5.93 -5.14 18.22
N GLU A 156 4.85 -5.47 18.96
CA GLU A 156 4.58 -6.80 19.48
C GLU A 156 4.41 -7.81 18.34
N ASN A 157 3.59 -7.48 17.34
CA ASN A 157 3.36 -8.34 16.19
C ASN A 157 4.59 -8.46 15.25
N LEU A 158 5.42 -7.41 15.13
CA LEU A 158 6.71 -7.53 14.44
C LEU A 158 7.58 -8.63 15.05
N ASN A 159 7.57 -8.73 16.36
CA ASN A 159 8.34 -9.74 17.11
C ASN A 159 7.67 -11.12 17.06
N GLU A 160 6.38 -11.21 17.40
CA GLU A 160 5.61 -12.46 17.49
C GLU A 160 5.61 -13.22 16.16
N TYR A 161 5.32 -12.52 15.06
CA TYR A 161 5.25 -13.11 13.72
C TYR A 161 6.60 -13.13 12.99
N LYS A 162 7.68 -12.67 13.65
CA LYS A 162 9.04 -12.62 13.08
C LYS A 162 9.06 -11.93 11.72
N ILE A 163 8.42 -10.78 11.63
CA ILE A 163 8.24 -10.02 10.40
C ILE A 163 9.60 -9.63 9.82
N THR A 164 9.76 -9.82 8.52
CA THR A 164 10.96 -9.47 7.77
C THR A 164 10.78 -8.25 6.89
N TYR A 165 9.55 -8.00 6.46
CA TYR A 165 9.18 -6.92 5.55
C TYR A 165 7.90 -6.23 6.01
N ALA A 166 7.91 -4.91 6.14
CA ALA A 166 6.71 -4.16 6.47
C ALA A 166 6.64 -2.81 5.74
N ALA A 167 5.44 -2.46 5.30
CA ALA A 167 5.14 -1.22 4.62
C ALA A 167 4.19 -0.38 5.48
N PHE A 168 4.65 0.80 5.93
CA PHE A 168 3.88 1.68 6.80
C PHE A 168 3.86 3.11 6.29
N VAL A 169 3.05 3.95 6.92
CA VAL A 169 3.04 5.40 6.74
C VAL A 169 4.07 6.07 7.65
N PRO A 170 4.55 7.30 7.32
CA PRO A 170 5.58 8.02 8.07
C PRO A 170 5.37 8.08 9.58
N ALA A 171 4.14 8.35 10.02
CA ALA A 171 3.80 8.48 11.44
C ALA A 171 4.19 7.26 12.30
N ILE A 172 4.19 6.05 11.71
CA ILE A 172 4.60 4.82 12.41
C ILE A 172 6.11 4.83 12.62
N TYR A 173 6.91 5.14 11.59
CA TYR A 173 8.37 5.22 11.70
C TYR A 173 8.82 6.32 12.66
N GLU A 174 8.17 7.49 12.62
CA GLU A 174 8.44 8.56 13.58
C GLU A 174 8.14 8.14 15.02
N SER A 175 7.05 7.39 15.22
CA SER A 175 6.69 6.85 16.54
C SER A 175 7.73 5.82 17.00
N MET A 176 8.14 4.91 16.12
CA MET A 176 9.21 3.94 16.40
C MET A 176 10.52 4.64 16.77
N TYR A 177 10.95 5.62 15.98
CA TYR A 177 12.14 6.44 16.25
C TYR A 177 12.06 7.12 17.63
N LYS A 178 10.95 7.79 17.93
CA LYS A 178 10.73 8.46 19.23
C LYS A 178 10.79 7.48 20.39
N ASN A 179 10.25 6.27 20.21
CA ASN A 179 10.27 5.24 21.24
C ASN A 179 11.68 4.71 21.50
N VAL A 180 12.47 4.41 20.45
CA VAL A 180 13.88 4.02 20.59
C VAL A 180 14.67 5.12 21.30
N LYS A 181 14.56 6.36 20.82
CA LYS A 181 15.25 7.52 21.43
C LYS A 181 14.94 7.65 22.91
N ARG A 182 13.66 7.59 23.29
CA ARG A 182 13.20 7.68 24.70
C ARG A 182 13.77 6.55 25.57
N THR A 183 13.86 5.33 25.02
CA THR A 183 14.45 4.20 25.72
C THR A 183 15.94 4.43 25.98
N LEU A 184 16.70 4.83 24.95
CA LEU A 184 18.11 5.13 25.06
C LEU A 184 18.41 6.31 26.00
N GLU A 185 17.55 7.33 26.02
CA GLU A 185 17.64 8.45 26.98
C GLU A 185 17.47 7.98 28.42
N LYS A 186 16.46 7.15 28.70
CA LYS A 186 16.22 6.57 30.04
C LYS A 186 17.36 5.70 30.53
N GLU A 187 18.01 4.98 29.61
CA GLU A 187 19.17 4.12 29.91
C GLU A 187 20.49 4.89 29.96
N GLY A 188 20.50 6.20 29.67
CA GLY A 188 21.72 7.01 29.60
C GLY A 188 22.65 6.67 28.45
N ARG A 189 22.17 5.98 27.41
CA ARG A 189 22.95 5.41 26.30
C ARG A 189 22.88 6.23 25.01
N LEU A 190 22.06 7.26 24.95
CA LEU A 190 21.79 8.00 23.69
C LEU A 190 23.09 8.55 23.07
N GLU A 191 23.97 9.16 23.88
CA GLU A 191 25.23 9.71 23.37
C GLU A 191 26.22 8.62 22.92
N GLN A 192 26.23 7.46 23.56
CA GLN A 192 27.01 6.32 23.12
C GLN A 192 26.54 5.83 21.74
N VAL A 193 25.23 5.67 21.55
CA VAL A 193 24.63 5.25 20.27
C VAL A 193 24.94 6.26 19.17
N ARG A 194 24.86 7.57 19.46
CA ARG A 194 25.22 8.63 18.49
C ARG A 194 26.69 8.54 18.05
N LYS A 195 27.62 8.29 18.98
CA LYS A 195 29.03 8.09 18.66
C LYS A 195 29.22 6.86 17.77
N LEU A 196 28.60 5.75 18.10
CA LEU A 196 28.63 4.53 17.28
C LEU A 196 28.05 4.77 15.88
N MET A 197 26.93 5.48 15.75
CA MET A 197 26.37 5.85 14.44
C MET A 197 27.37 6.64 13.59
N GLN A 198 28.13 7.55 14.20
CA GLN A 198 29.15 8.32 13.49
C GLN A 198 30.35 7.45 13.09
N GLU A 199 30.80 6.58 13.99
CA GLU A 199 31.93 5.65 13.76
C GLU A 199 31.60 4.65 12.65
N TYR A 200 30.36 4.13 12.62
CA TYR A 200 29.92 3.10 11.67
C TYR A 200 29.21 3.68 10.45
N LYS A 201 29.23 5.00 10.23
CA LYS A 201 28.48 5.67 9.16
C LYS A 201 28.73 5.05 7.77
N ASP A 202 30.00 4.77 7.46
CA ASP A 202 30.44 4.28 6.15
C ASP A 202 30.61 2.75 6.10
N LYS A 203 30.16 2.05 7.14
CA LYS A 203 30.18 0.59 7.21
C LYS A 203 29.01 -0.05 6.48
N SER A 204 29.14 -1.34 6.14
CA SER A 204 28.05 -2.11 5.52
C SER A 204 26.81 -2.19 6.40
N MET A 205 25.66 -2.49 5.79
CA MET A 205 24.40 -2.68 6.53
C MET A 205 24.49 -3.85 7.52
N GLU A 206 25.25 -4.90 7.15
CA GLU A 206 25.49 -6.08 7.98
C GLU A 206 26.31 -5.73 9.22
N GLU A 207 27.41 -4.96 9.07
CA GLU A 207 28.23 -4.48 10.20
C GLU A 207 27.39 -3.58 11.13
N LYS A 208 26.61 -2.66 10.57
CA LYS A 208 25.69 -1.81 11.35
C LYS A 208 24.67 -2.65 12.11
N LYS A 209 24.05 -3.63 11.46
CA LYS A 209 23.06 -4.52 12.07
C LYS A 209 23.62 -5.25 13.28
N GLU A 210 24.87 -5.72 13.21
CA GLU A 210 25.50 -6.41 14.34
C GLU A 210 25.77 -5.44 15.50
N VAL A 211 26.29 -4.23 15.23
CA VAL A 211 26.54 -3.20 16.25
C VAL A 211 25.27 -2.72 16.92
N PHE A 212 24.19 -2.54 16.15
CA PHE A 212 22.92 -2.03 16.65
C PHE A 212 21.87 -3.14 16.89
N LYS A 213 22.33 -4.37 17.11
CA LYS A 213 21.47 -5.55 17.31
C LYS A 213 20.40 -5.37 18.37
N GLU A 214 20.68 -4.63 19.45
CA GLU A 214 19.69 -4.34 20.49
C GLU A 214 18.54 -3.46 19.95
N ILE A 215 18.84 -2.50 19.07
CA ILE A 215 17.83 -1.68 18.40
C ILE A 215 17.02 -2.55 17.45
N HIS A 216 17.67 -3.44 16.69
CA HIS A 216 16.96 -4.41 15.85
C HIS A 216 16.01 -5.29 16.67
N ASN A 217 16.42 -5.73 17.86
CA ASN A 217 15.58 -6.54 18.76
C ASN A 217 14.33 -5.77 19.23
N MET A 218 14.40 -4.44 19.33
CA MET A 218 13.23 -3.61 19.63
C MET A 218 12.15 -3.68 18.52
N PHE A 219 12.51 -4.11 17.31
CA PHE A 219 11.63 -4.34 16.16
C PHE A 219 11.50 -5.82 15.84
N GLY A 220 11.74 -6.73 16.79
CA GLY A 220 11.64 -8.18 16.64
C GLY A 220 12.88 -8.88 16.06
N GLY A 221 13.95 -8.15 15.74
CA GLY A 221 15.24 -8.69 15.30
C GLY A 221 15.28 -9.30 13.88
N ASN A 222 14.13 -9.43 13.22
CA ASN A 222 14.00 -10.13 11.94
C ASN A 222 13.83 -9.19 10.73
N ILE A 223 13.57 -7.90 10.96
CA ILE A 223 13.34 -6.93 9.89
C ILE A 223 14.53 -6.86 8.94
N ARG A 224 14.27 -7.07 7.66
CA ARG A 224 15.19 -6.83 6.53
C ARG A 224 14.94 -5.49 5.89
N THR A 225 13.66 -5.17 5.67
CA THR A 225 13.25 -3.97 4.92
C THR A 225 11.97 -3.37 5.47
N PHE A 226 12.00 -2.07 5.64
CA PHE A 226 10.84 -1.22 5.81
C PHE A 226 10.62 -0.37 4.56
N VAL A 227 9.36 -0.14 4.20
CA VAL A 227 8.95 0.79 3.14
C VAL A 227 8.02 1.85 3.70
N SER A 228 8.33 3.10 3.47
CA SER A 228 7.47 4.25 3.81
C SER A 228 6.77 4.77 2.56
N GLY A 229 5.44 4.85 2.59
CA GLY A 229 4.64 5.37 1.50
C GLY A 229 3.51 6.29 1.99
N ALA A 230 2.72 6.78 1.06
CA ALA A 230 1.55 7.66 1.26
C ALA A 230 1.85 9.10 1.71
N ALA A 231 3.05 9.41 2.20
CA ALA A 231 3.52 10.77 2.51
C ALA A 231 5.04 10.79 2.63
N ALA A 232 5.64 11.99 2.58
CA ALA A 232 7.07 12.14 2.79
C ALA A 232 7.47 11.84 4.25
N LEU A 233 8.53 11.06 4.44
CA LEU A 233 9.13 10.79 5.74
C LEU A 233 10.30 11.74 5.99
N ASP A 234 10.46 12.20 7.23
CA ASP A 234 11.57 13.04 7.64
C ASP A 234 12.93 12.40 7.31
N LYS A 235 13.82 13.17 6.65
CA LYS A 235 15.12 12.69 6.19
C LYS A 235 15.98 12.18 7.35
N GLY A 236 15.95 12.86 8.50
CA GLY A 236 16.72 12.48 9.68
C GLY A 236 16.26 11.14 10.27
N VAL A 237 14.96 10.83 10.16
CA VAL A 237 14.42 9.51 10.55
C VAL A 237 14.96 8.44 9.61
N ILE A 238 14.90 8.66 8.29
CA ILE A 238 15.43 7.70 7.30
C ILE A 238 16.92 7.43 7.54
N GLU A 239 17.71 8.49 7.65
CA GLU A 239 19.17 8.39 7.91
C GLU A 239 19.46 7.65 9.21
N THR A 240 18.66 7.89 10.26
CA THR A 240 18.83 7.22 11.55
C THR A 240 18.57 5.72 11.43
N PHE A 241 17.47 5.30 10.79
CA PHE A 241 17.19 3.87 10.58
C PHE A 241 18.32 3.19 9.77
N ARG A 242 18.80 3.84 8.70
CA ARG A 242 19.91 3.33 7.88
C ARG A 242 21.22 3.28 8.65
N ASN A 243 21.48 4.24 9.55
CA ASN A 243 22.63 4.21 10.43
C ASN A 243 22.53 3.11 11.51
N TRP A 244 21.32 2.67 11.86
CA TRP A 244 21.11 1.48 12.69
C TRP A 244 21.23 0.16 11.89
N GLY A 245 21.49 0.21 10.57
CA GLY A 245 21.56 -0.98 9.72
C GLY A 245 20.21 -1.53 9.31
N ILE A 246 19.16 -0.70 9.31
CA ILE A 246 17.80 -1.07 8.89
C ILE A 246 17.51 -0.42 7.53
N ASN A 247 17.22 -1.22 6.52
CA ASN A 247 16.78 -0.72 5.23
C ASN A 247 15.41 -0.05 5.41
N LEU A 248 15.35 1.25 5.18
CA LEU A 248 14.11 2.03 5.15
C LEU A 248 14.06 2.81 3.84
N TYR A 249 13.17 2.38 2.95
CA TYR A 249 12.99 2.92 1.61
C TYR A 249 11.74 3.78 1.53
N GLN A 250 11.78 4.82 0.70
CA GLN A 250 10.61 5.60 0.36
C GLN A 250 9.99 5.11 -0.93
N ALA A 251 8.67 5.10 -0.98
CA ALA A 251 7.87 4.87 -2.18
C ALA A 251 6.89 6.02 -2.36
N TYR A 252 6.63 6.36 -3.61
CA TYR A 252 5.66 7.38 -4.00
C TYR A 252 4.71 6.84 -5.05
N GLY A 253 3.48 7.29 -4.96
CA GLY A 253 2.45 7.01 -5.93
C GLY A 253 1.08 7.46 -5.46
N LEU A 254 0.09 7.19 -6.28
CA LEU A 254 -1.29 7.65 -6.12
C LEU A 254 -2.25 6.48 -6.35
N THR A 255 -3.49 6.61 -5.89
CA THR A 255 -4.51 5.60 -6.20
C THR A 255 -4.65 5.39 -7.70
N GLU A 256 -4.54 6.45 -8.46
CA GLU A 256 -4.59 6.52 -9.91
C GLU A 256 -3.43 5.78 -10.63
N THR A 257 -2.41 5.36 -9.89
CA THR A 257 -1.22 4.68 -10.44
C THR A 257 -0.97 3.27 -9.86
N SER A 258 -1.91 2.70 -9.11
CA SER A 258 -2.05 1.29 -8.68
C SER A 258 -1.07 0.71 -7.63
N PRO A 259 -0.45 1.38 -6.68
CA PRO A 259 -0.28 2.80 -6.52
C PRO A 259 1.08 3.33 -6.95
N VAL A 260 2.17 2.49 -6.98
CA VAL A 260 3.56 2.93 -6.94
C VAL A 260 4.04 3.42 -8.31
N ILE A 261 4.56 4.64 -8.33
CA ILE A 261 5.26 5.24 -9.47
C ILE A 261 6.75 4.98 -9.36
N GLY A 262 7.32 5.22 -8.17
CA GLY A 262 8.73 5.07 -7.90
C GLY A 262 8.99 4.60 -6.47
N ILE A 263 10.11 3.92 -6.28
CA ILE A 263 10.53 3.37 -5.00
C ILE A 263 12.05 3.32 -4.91
N GLU A 264 12.57 3.61 -3.73
CA GLU A 264 13.97 3.31 -3.40
C GLU A 264 14.17 1.81 -3.25
N THR A 265 15.34 1.32 -3.67
CA THR A 265 15.76 -0.07 -3.51
C THR A 265 17.15 -0.13 -2.88
N LYS A 266 17.65 -1.32 -2.62
CA LYS A 266 19.02 -1.51 -2.13
C LYS A 266 20.06 -0.89 -3.06
N GLU A 267 19.87 -1.01 -4.37
CA GLU A 267 20.76 -0.51 -5.42
C GLU A 267 20.53 0.97 -5.74
N ASN A 268 19.30 1.45 -5.55
CA ASN A 268 18.84 2.80 -5.93
C ASN A 268 18.27 3.53 -4.72
N SER A 269 19.09 3.78 -3.70
CA SER A 269 18.69 4.48 -2.49
C SER A 269 19.39 5.83 -2.39
N ARG A 270 18.60 6.91 -2.31
CA ARG A 270 19.10 8.28 -2.14
C ARG A 270 18.16 9.05 -1.22
N VAL A 271 18.66 9.42 -0.04
CA VAL A 271 17.85 10.19 0.93
C VAL A 271 17.34 11.47 0.31
N GLY A 272 16.04 11.68 0.42
CA GLY A 272 15.35 12.85 -0.14
C GLY A 272 14.82 12.65 -1.55
N SER A 273 14.96 11.45 -2.12
CA SER A 273 14.24 11.02 -3.32
C SER A 273 13.21 9.96 -2.97
N ILE A 274 12.36 9.65 -3.93
CA ILE A 274 11.44 8.51 -3.92
C ILE A 274 12.02 7.34 -4.73
N GLY A 275 13.33 7.33 -5.00
CA GLY A 275 13.98 6.36 -5.87
C GLY A 275 13.77 6.67 -7.35
N LYS A 276 13.81 5.62 -8.17
CA LYS A 276 13.56 5.68 -9.61
C LYS A 276 12.16 5.20 -9.94
N ALA A 277 11.66 5.60 -11.11
CA ALA A 277 10.40 5.08 -11.63
C ALA A 277 10.46 3.54 -11.77
N LEU A 278 9.33 2.89 -11.55
CA LEU A 278 9.18 1.45 -11.78
C LEU A 278 9.39 1.10 -13.28
N PRO A 279 9.80 -0.16 -13.61
CA PRO A 279 10.20 -0.54 -14.97
C PRO A 279 9.22 -0.20 -16.09
N HIS A 280 7.92 -0.34 -15.86
CA HIS A 280 6.88 -0.04 -16.85
C HIS A 280 6.25 1.36 -16.67
N VAL A 281 6.83 2.22 -15.82
CA VAL A 281 6.40 3.60 -15.64
C VAL A 281 7.34 4.55 -16.38
N ASN A 282 6.80 5.27 -17.37
CA ASN A 282 7.48 6.42 -17.96
C ASN A 282 7.13 7.65 -17.14
N ALA A 283 8.14 8.37 -16.67
CA ALA A 283 7.99 9.59 -15.89
C ALA A 283 8.71 10.75 -16.57
N LYS A 284 8.11 11.93 -16.56
CA LYS A 284 8.72 13.18 -17.01
C LYS A 284 8.27 14.35 -16.16
N ILE A 285 8.98 15.45 -16.25
CA ILE A 285 8.58 16.72 -15.64
C ILE A 285 8.01 17.61 -16.74
N GLU A 286 6.80 18.10 -16.53
CA GLU A 286 6.13 19.06 -17.40
C GLU A 286 6.26 20.46 -16.78
N ASP A 287 6.33 21.49 -17.61
CA ASP A 287 6.44 22.91 -17.21
C ASP A 287 7.54 23.19 -16.18
N ALA A 288 8.70 22.57 -16.36
CA ALA A 288 9.84 22.71 -15.46
C ALA A 288 10.36 24.15 -15.41
N ASN A 289 10.60 24.68 -14.21
CA ASN A 289 11.27 25.94 -13.98
C ASN A 289 12.80 25.84 -14.21
N GLU A 290 13.56 26.93 -13.96
CA GLU A 290 15.01 26.96 -14.13
C GLU A 290 15.77 25.95 -13.24
N GLU A 291 15.16 25.50 -12.13
CA GLU A 291 15.72 24.48 -11.23
C GLU A 291 15.36 23.06 -11.67
N GLY A 292 14.61 22.90 -12.75
CA GLY A 292 14.11 21.61 -13.24
C GLY A 292 12.94 21.04 -12.45
N ILE A 293 12.25 21.87 -11.66
CA ILE A 293 11.07 21.51 -10.87
C ILE A 293 9.80 21.86 -11.66
N GLY A 294 8.93 20.89 -11.85
CA GLY A 294 7.64 21.05 -12.52
C GLY A 294 6.69 19.93 -12.11
N GLU A 295 5.58 19.80 -12.82
CA GLU A 295 4.61 18.75 -12.53
C GLU A 295 5.15 17.39 -12.96
N LEU A 296 5.07 16.40 -12.04
CA LEU A 296 5.36 15.01 -12.38
C LEU A 296 4.22 14.44 -13.22
N VAL A 297 4.55 13.96 -14.41
CA VAL A 297 3.58 13.34 -15.32
C VAL A 297 4.03 11.93 -15.64
N VAL A 298 3.11 10.97 -15.58
CA VAL A 298 3.44 9.56 -15.73
C VAL A 298 2.57 8.86 -16.76
N LYS A 299 3.13 7.83 -17.40
CA LYS A 299 2.45 6.98 -18.37
C LYS A 299 2.90 5.54 -18.20
N GLY A 300 1.98 4.61 -18.22
CA GLY A 300 2.29 3.20 -18.16
C GLY A 300 1.06 2.34 -17.89
N PRO A 301 1.22 1.01 -17.96
CA PRO A 301 0.10 0.07 -17.75
C PRO A 301 -0.49 0.10 -16.33
N SER A 302 0.21 0.68 -15.34
CA SER A 302 -0.28 0.84 -13.97
C SER A 302 -1.17 2.07 -13.78
N VAL A 303 -1.28 2.97 -14.78
CA VAL A 303 -2.15 4.14 -14.73
C VAL A 303 -3.61 3.72 -14.90
N MET A 304 -4.50 4.31 -14.12
CA MET A 304 -5.94 4.01 -14.06
C MET A 304 -6.63 4.05 -15.42
N LEU A 305 -7.79 3.42 -15.51
CA LEU A 305 -8.69 3.57 -16.65
C LEU A 305 -9.31 4.97 -16.74
N GLY A 306 -9.47 5.62 -15.60
CA GLY A 306 -10.09 6.93 -15.41
C GLY A 306 -10.90 6.98 -14.13
N TYR A 307 -11.59 8.09 -13.92
CA TYR A 307 -12.57 8.21 -12.85
C TYR A 307 -13.90 7.65 -13.31
N TYR A 308 -14.46 6.72 -12.53
CA TYR A 308 -15.70 6.02 -12.87
C TYR A 308 -16.87 6.98 -13.00
N ASN A 309 -17.55 6.95 -14.16
CA ASN A 309 -18.67 7.84 -14.51
C ASN A 309 -18.33 9.34 -14.38
N ASP A 310 -17.07 9.72 -14.60
CA ASP A 310 -16.61 11.12 -14.53
C ASP A 310 -15.54 11.40 -15.61
N GLU A 311 -16.02 11.48 -16.87
CA GLU A 311 -15.14 11.72 -18.02
C GLU A 311 -14.50 13.12 -17.99
N GLU A 312 -15.20 14.11 -17.44
CA GLU A 312 -14.66 15.49 -17.34
C GLU A 312 -13.46 15.49 -16.40
N ALA A 313 -13.59 14.98 -15.18
CA ALA A 313 -12.48 14.88 -14.26
C ALA A 313 -11.35 13.99 -14.80
N THR A 314 -11.65 12.97 -15.59
CA THR A 314 -10.63 12.14 -16.25
C THR A 314 -9.84 12.95 -17.27
N LYS A 315 -10.50 13.71 -18.12
CA LYS A 315 -9.85 14.56 -19.15
C LYS A 315 -9.02 15.69 -18.55
N GLU A 316 -9.36 16.18 -17.36
CA GLU A 316 -8.58 17.17 -16.63
C GLU A 316 -7.18 16.66 -16.24
N VAL A 317 -7.05 15.36 -15.95
CA VAL A 317 -5.81 14.77 -15.44
C VAL A 317 -5.15 13.76 -16.39
N MET A 318 -5.78 13.46 -17.52
CA MET A 318 -5.25 12.50 -18.50
C MET A 318 -5.28 13.07 -19.93
N THR A 319 -4.11 13.15 -20.56
CA THR A 319 -3.97 13.61 -21.96
C THR A 319 -2.98 12.70 -22.69
N ASP A 320 -3.37 12.14 -23.84
CA ASP A 320 -2.54 11.27 -24.69
C ASP A 320 -1.91 10.07 -23.93
N GLY A 321 -2.62 9.56 -22.93
CA GLY A 321 -2.19 8.46 -22.06
C GLY A 321 -1.19 8.86 -20.98
N TRP A 322 -0.89 10.16 -20.83
CA TRP A 322 -0.16 10.71 -19.70
C TRP A 322 -1.12 11.12 -18.59
N PHE A 323 -0.79 10.74 -17.38
CA PHE A 323 -1.51 11.13 -16.16
C PHE A 323 -0.74 12.24 -15.46
N TYR A 324 -1.39 13.36 -15.24
CA TYR A 324 -0.92 14.54 -14.54
C TYR A 324 -1.20 14.36 -13.05
N THR A 325 -0.12 14.25 -12.26
CA THR A 325 -0.24 13.87 -10.85
C THR A 325 -0.71 15.01 -9.95
N GLY A 326 -0.53 16.26 -10.38
CA GLY A 326 -0.72 17.44 -9.55
C GLY A 326 0.41 17.70 -8.56
N ASP A 327 1.44 16.85 -8.53
CA ASP A 327 2.56 16.95 -7.60
C ASP A 327 3.79 17.52 -8.28
N LEU A 328 4.49 18.42 -7.59
CA LEU A 328 5.75 19.00 -8.06
C LEU A 328 6.91 18.05 -7.75
N ALA A 329 7.74 17.82 -8.76
CA ALA A 329 8.92 16.98 -8.66
C ALA A 329 10.06 17.48 -9.55
N LYS A 330 11.21 16.83 -9.39
CA LYS A 330 12.38 16.93 -10.26
C LYS A 330 12.89 15.53 -10.55
N ILE A 331 13.35 15.31 -11.76
CA ILE A 331 14.10 14.09 -12.12
C ILE A 331 15.54 14.53 -12.38
N ASP A 332 16.50 13.95 -11.64
CA ASP A 332 17.91 14.27 -11.81
C ASP A 332 18.56 13.48 -12.97
N GLU A 333 19.82 13.77 -13.26
CA GLU A 333 20.59 13.15 -14.35
C GLU A 333 20.75 11.65 -14.20
N ASP A 334 20.69 11.13 -12.98
CA ASP A 334 20.77 9.71 -12.67
C ASP A 334 19.38 9.02 -12.70
N GLY A 335 18.29 9.76 -12.95
CA GLY A 335 16.92 9.29 -13.01
C GLY A 335 16.20 9.17 -11.67
N TYR A 336 16.72 9.79 -10.60
CA TYR A 336 16.03 9.84 -9.30
C TYR A 336 14.97 10.96 -9.31
N ILE A 337 13.80 10.61 -8.77
CA ILE A 337 12.65 11.50 -8.65
C ILE A 337 12.63 12.10 -7.24
#